data_4cbb9f29b2bba7324e6f0b3635bd6578
#
_entry.id   4cbb9f29b2bba7324e6f0b3635bd6578
#
_cell.length_a   1.000
_cell.length_b   1.000
_cell.length_c   1.000
_cell.angle_alpha   90.00
_cell.angle_beta   90.00
_cell.angle_gamma   90.00
#
_symmetry.space_group_name_H-M   'P 1'
#
loop_
_entity.id
_entity.type
_entity.pdbx_description
1 polymer ?
#
loop_
_entity_poly.entity_id
_entity_poly.type
_entity_poly.pdbx_seq_one_letter_code
_entity_poly.pdbx_strand_id
1 'polypeptide(L)'
;MLIDLIATRQRLQEGTSTAPAELEQCLEVAQSAACDHAFARLLPEAARTTVVQSDSSRLPLAGLAVSVKDLFDIAGEPTAAGSKALSDAASALQDCPAVARLRSAGGTVIGRTNMVEFAFSGVGVNPHFGTPAAWDGRFGSLPGVPRIPGGSSSGAAVSVATGAAFVGLGSDTGGSIRIPAALNGIVGFKNTARLVPTTGAIPLSTTLDTACAMTRSVRDAIVVHEVLAARRVTRSPAPLGLWRLAVPSTTFLDELDAPVARAFHRTLDTLRRAGAHIEEIALPLTAELGPMQANGSVSAAESHAWHRPLLAKRASQYDPRVRSRIERGATMSASDYIDLLNARQHWIVRMEAALAPYDALLSPTVPLVAPPIADVAPGAERDAEFFRINALLLRNTSVVNMLDGCALSLPCHMAGELPVGLMVWHGALHDDAVLNVGLQIEQILQK
;
A
#
# COMPACT_ATOMS: atom_id res chain seq x y z
N MET A 1 4.38 -17.88 12.30
CA MET A 1 4.52 -16.47 11.88
C MET A 1 5.86 -16.29 11.21
N LEU A 2 5.94 -15.62 10.06
CA LEU A 2 7.19 -15.31 9.37
C LEU A 2 8.03 -14.35 10.21
N ILE A 3 9.35 -14.57 10.24
CA ILE A 3 10.29 -13.69 10.93
C ILE A 3 10.38 -12.36 10.15
N ASP A 4 10.36 -11.24 10.85
CA ASP A 4 10.45 -9.92 10.24
C ASP A 4 11.89 -9.49 9.91
N LEU A 5 12.06 -8.35 9.24
CA LEU A 5 13.34 -7.82 8.80
C LEU A 5 14.31 -7.60 9.98
N ILE A 6 13.84 -6.97 11.06
CA ILE A 6 14.70 -6.66 12.22
C ILE A 6 15.16 -7.93 12.92
N ALA A 7 14.28 -8.90 13.13
CA ALA A 7 14.68 -10.17 13.75
C ALA A 7 15.63 -10.97 12.82
N THR A 8 15.44 -10.93 11.51
CA THR A 8 16.36 -11.56 10.56
C THR A 8 17.72 -10.88 10.57
N ARG A 9 17.77 -9.53 10.60
CA ARG A 9 19.04 -8.80 10.77
C ARG A 9 19.80 -9.23 12.02
N GLN A 10 19.10 -9.42 13.15
CA GLN A 10 19.71 -9.90 14.37
C GLN A 10 20.35 -11.28 14.17
N ARG A 11 19.66 -12.22 13.50
CA ARG A 11 20.22 -13.55 13.15
C ARG A 11 21.47 -13.44 12.28
N LEU A 12 21.50 -12.51 11.31
CA LEU A 12 22.67 -12.25 10.48
C LEU A 12 23.86 -11.74 11.33
N GLN A 13 23.60 -10.83 12.27
CA GLN A 13 24.61 -10.29 13.17
C GLN A 13 25.16 -11.33 14.15
N GLU A 14 24.33 -12.25 14.60
CA GLU A 14 24.69 -13.37 15.48
C GLU A 14 25.36 -14.54 14.73
N GLY A 15 25.41 -14.47 13.38
CA GLY A 15 25.97 -15.54 12.54
C GLY A 15 25.11 -16.81 12.48
N THR A 16 23.84 -16.75 12.91
CA THR A 16 22.90 -17.89 12.87
C THR A 16 22.20 -18.04 11.51
N SER A 17 22.39 -17.05 10.62
CA SER A 17 22.01 -17.09 9.21
C SER A 17 22.96 -16.23 8.38
N THR A 18 22.78 -16.24 7.04
CA THR A 18 23.55 -15.40 6.10
C THR A 18 22.60 -14.74 5.10
N ALA A 19 22.96 -13.56 4.57
CA ALA A 19 22.15 -12.88 3.59
C ALA A 19 21.92 -13.71 2.30
N PRO A 20 22.92 -14.46 1.76
CA PRO A 20 22.66 -15.39 0.67
C PRO A 20 21.67 -16.50 1.02
N ALA A 21 21.72 -17.07 2.22
CA ALA A 21 20.78 -18.13 2.63
C ALA A 21 19.35 -17.60 2.76
N GLU A 22 19.17 -16.43 3.35
CA GLU A 22 17.85 -15.75 3.42
C GLU A 22 17.32 -15.38 2.02
N LEU A 23 18.22 -14.97 1.10
CA LEU A 23 17.84 -14.69 -0.29
C LEU A 23 17.33 -15.94 -1.02
N GLU A 24 18.03 -17.09 -0.90
CA GLU A 24 17.59 -18.32 -1.55
C GLU A 24 16.23 -18.78 -1.04
N GLN A 25 15.96 -18.68 0.27
CA GLN A 25 14.63 -18.95 0.84
C GLN A 25 13.56 -18.02 0.23
N CYS A 26 13.87 -16.72 0.10
CA CYS A 26 12.95 -15.77 -0.54
C CYS A 26 12.70 -16.11 -2.02
N LEU A 27 13.71 -16.49 -2.77
CA LEU A 27 13.59 -16.86 -4.18
C LEU A 27 12.82 -18.18 -4.37
N GLU A 28 13.00 -19.16 -3.48
CA GLU A 28 12.22 -20.40 -3.47
C GLU A 28 10.72 -20.10 -3.28
N VAL A 29 10.39 -19.27 -2.30
CA VAL A 29 9.00 -18.85 -2.08
C VAL A 29 8.46 -18.04 -3.26
N ALA A 30 9.26 -17.13 -3.83
CA ALA A 30 8.86 -16.32 -4.99
C ALA A 30 8.53 -17.17 -6.24
N GLN A 31 9.12 -18.35 -6.35
CA GLN A 31 8.88 -19.32 -7.44
C GLN A 31 7.79 -20.36 -7.09
N SER A 32 7.26 -20.35 -5.88
CA SER A 32 6.24 -21.29 -5.44
C SER A 32 4.83 -20.87 -5.88
N ALA A 33 3.88 -21.81 -5.80
CA ALA A 33 2.47 -21.56 -6.08
C ALA A 33 1.84 -20.47 -5.18
N ALA A 34 2.40 -20.20 -3.99
CA ALA A 34 1.95 -19.14 -3.12
C ALA A 34 2.16 -17.74 -3.73
N CYS A 35 3.11 -17.60 -4.65
CA CYS A 35 3.41 -16.38 -5.39
C CYS A 35 2.96 -16.41 -6.85
N ASP A 36 2.06 -17.34 -7.22
CA ASP A 36 1.55 -17.39 -8.60
C ASP A 36 0.95 -16.03 -8.97
N HIS A 37 1.35 -15.51 -10.13
CA HIS A 37 1.01 -14.15 -10.62
C HIS A 37 1.48 -12.97 -9.72
N ALA A 38 2.25 -13.18 -8.64
CA ALA A 38 2.72 -12.08 -7.78
C ALA A 38 3.84 -11.26 -8.43
N PHE A 39 4.64 -11.87 -9.30
CA PHE A 39 5.73 -11.21 -10.00
C PHE A 39 5.44 -11.09 -11.50
N ALA A 40 5.61 -9.89 -12.05
CA ALA A 40 5.67 -9.67 -13.48
C ALA A 40 7.01 -10.19 -14.05
N ARG A 41 8.09 -10.05 -13.25
CA ARG A 41 9.43 -10.56 -13.60
C ARG A 41 10.26 -10.78 -12.36
N LEU A 42 10.85 -11.96 -12.21
CA LEU A 42 11.88 -12.25 -11.21
C LEU A 42 13.27 -11.93 -11.78
N LEU A 43 14.21 -11.55 -10.90
CA LEU A 43 15.60 -11.18 -11.21
C LEU A 43 16.59 -11.99 -10.35
N PRO A 44 16.50 -13.33 -10.33
CA PRO A 44 17.24 -14.15 -9.37
C PRO A 44 18.76 -14.04 -9.53
N GLU A 45 19.28 -14.04 -10.78
CA GLU A 45 20.73 -13.98 -11.01
C GLU A 45 21.33 -12.63 -10.60
N ALA A 46 20.63 -11.53 -10.92
CA ALA A 46 21.05 -10.20 -10.48
C ALA A 46 21.02 -10.08 -8.94
N ALA A 47 20.01 -10.66 -8.29
CA ALA A 47 19.90 -10.69 -6.84
C ALA A 47 21.04 -11.48 -6.18
N ARG A 48 21.34 -12.69 -6.68
CA ARG A 48 22.47 -13.53 -6.23
C ARG A 48 23.81 -12.80 -6.35
N THR A 49 24.02 -12.16 -7.50
CA THR A 49 25.25 -11.38 -7.74
C THR A 49 25.34 -10.22 -6.73
N THR A 50 24.25 -9.49 -6.52
CA THR A 50 24.23 -8.33 -5.61
C THR A 50 24.53 -8.72 -4.18
N VAL A 51 23.89 -9.77 -3.64
CA VAL A 51 24.05 -10.17 -2.24
C VAL A 51 25.44 -10.66 -1.89
N VAL A 52 26.15 -11.23 -2.87
CA VAL A 52 27.54 -11.73 -2.70
C VAL A 52 28.56 -10.60 -2.81
N GLN A 53 28.34 -9.64 -3.71
CA GLN A 53 29.29 -8.56 -3.98
C GLN A 53 29.24 -7.40 -2.98
N SER A 54 28.12 -7.24 -2.25
CA SER A 54 27.92 -6.11 -1.33
C SER A 54 28.17 -6.52 0.12
N ASP A 55 29.08 -5.82 0.82
CA ASP A 55 29.11 -5.89 2.30
C ASP A 55 27.96 -5.05 2.87
N SER A 56 26.77 -5.64 2.87
CA SER A 56 25.54 -5.01 3.35
C SER A 56 25.21 -5.32 4.82
N SER A 57 26.04 -6.13 5.50
CA SER A 57 25.76 -6.65 6.86
C SER A 57 25.45 -5.59 7.90
N ARG A 58 26.04 -4.39 7.78
CA ARG A 58 25.86 -3.25 8.67
C ARG A 58 24.80 -2.26 8.21
N LEU A 59 24.30 -2.41 6.98
CA LEU A 59 23.30 -1.51 6.41
C LEU A 59 21.88 -1.81 6.94
N PRO A 60 20.94 -0.86 6.86
CA PRO A 60 19.60 -1.03 7.39
C PRO A 60 18.84 -2.26 6.87
N LEU A 61 19.02 -2.64 5.62
CA LEU A 61 18.34 -3.78 5.00
C LEU A 61 19.22 -5.04 4.89
N ALA A 62 20.50 -4.97 5.22
CA ALA A 62 21.41 -6.09 5.47
C ALA A 62 21.45 -7.20 4.39
N GLY A 63 21.27 -6.87 3.12
CA GLY A 63 21.21 -7.83 2.01
C GLY A 63 19.83 -8.47 1.78
N LEU A 64 18.83 -8.15 2.59
CA LEU A 64 17.52 -8.81 2.55
C LEU A 64 16.69 -8.43 1.32
N ALA A 65 15.83 -9.38 0.90
CA ALA A 65 15.06 -9.32 -0.32
C ALA A 65 14.02 -8.17 -0.33
N VAL A 66 14.02 -7.41 -1.43
CA VAL A 66 13.07 -6.32 -1.74
C VAL A 66 12.38 -6.64 -3.05
N SER A 67 11.05 -6.55 -3.08
CA SER A 67 10.24 -6.57 -4.31
C SER A 67 9.84 -5.15 -4.72
N VAL A 68 9.74 -4.89 -6.02
CA VAL A 68 9.50 -3.55 -6.56
C VAL A 68 8.29 -3.56 -7.48
N LYS A 69 7.28 -2.74 -7.19
CA LYS A 69 6.09 -2.61 -8.04
C LYS A 69 6.46 -2.15 -9.45
N ASP A 70 5.84 -2.73 -10.45
CA ASP A 70 6.19 -2.59 -11.88
C ASP A 70 6.00 -1.19 -12.47
N LEU A 71 5.66 -0.19 -11.67
CA LEU A 71 5.62 1.21 -12.10
C LEU A 71 6.91 2.00 -11.80
N PHE A 72 7.86 1.46 -11.03
CA PHE A 72 9.11 2.13 -10.69
C PHE A 72 10.24 1.77 -11.63
N ASP A 73 11.04 2.75 -12.02
CA ASP A 73 12.25 2.54 -12.81
C ASP A 73 13.31 1.78 -12.00
N ILE A 74 13.80 0.68 -12.60
CA ILE A 74 14.96 -0.07 -12.16
C ILE A 74 15.97 -0.03 -13.31
N ALA A 75 17.19 0.38 -13.05
CA ALA A 75 18.24 0.49 -14.05
C ALA A 75 18.40 -0.82 -14.85
N GLY A 76 18.40 -0.73 -16.17
CA GLY A 76 18.51 -1.87 -17.08
C GLY A 76 17.20 -2.64 -17.33
N GLU A 77 16.10 -2.32 -16.64
CA GLU A 77 14.81 -3.00 -16.77
C GLU A 77 13.73 -2.09 -17.40
N PRO A 78 12.83 -2.62 -18.25
CA PRO A 78 11.68 -1.86 -18.74
C PRO A 78 10.64 -1.66 -17.64
N THR A 79 9.96 -0.52 -17.67
CA THR A 79 8.85 -0.19 -16.75
C THR A 79 7.53 -0.27 -17.51
N ALA A 80 6.71 -1.30 -17.22
CA ALA A 80 5.48 -1.58 -17.96
C ALA A 80 4.20 -1.19 -17.21
N ALA A 81 4.28 -0.90 -15.90
CA ALA A 81 3.13 -0.54 -15.04
C ALA A 81 1.95 -1.54 -15.13
N GLY A 82 2.27 -2.84 -15.24
CA GLY A 82 1.27 -3.90 -15.37
C GLY A 82 0.44 -3.84 -16.65
N SER A 83 0.92 -3.20 -17.71
CA SER A 83 0.19 -2.96 -18.97
C SER A 83 0.88 -3.56 -20.19
N LYS A 84 0.07 -4.12 -21.09
CA LYS A 84 0.53 -4.50 -22.44
C LYS A 84 0.81 -3.28 -23.32
N ALA A 85 0.21 -2.13 -23.03
CA ALA A 85 0.43 -0.90 -23.79
C ALA A 85 1.88 -0.37 -23.68
N LEU A 86 2.65 -0.85 -22.70
CA LEU A 86 4.07 -0.54 -22.50
C LEU A 86 4.99 -1.77 -22.63
N SER A 87 4.55 -2.83 -23.29
CA SER A 87 5.33 -4.08 -23.44
C SER A 87 6.65 -3.91 -24.20
N ASP A 88 6.79 -2.86 -24.99
CA ASP A 88 8.00 -2.47 -25.75
C ASP A 88 8.71 -1.24 -25.17
N ALA A 89 8.43 -0.90 -23.89
CA ALA A 89 9.11 0.21 -23.24
C ALA A 89 10.62 -0.02 -23.18
N ALA A 90 11.38 1.03 -23.42
CA ALA A 90 12.83 0.97 -23.28
C ALA A 90 13.22 0.73 -21.81
N SER A 91 14.35 0.07 -21.61
CA SER A 91 14.91 -0.10 -20.26
C SER A 91 15.26 1.26 -19.65
N ALA A 92 14.96 1.43 -18.36
CA ALA A 92 15.33 2.61 -17.61
C ALA A 92 16.86 2.76 -17.52
N LEU A 93 17.36 3.98 -17.69
CA LEU A 93 18.80 4.26 -17.64
C LEU A 93 19.35 4.26 -16.21
N GLN A 94 18.49 4.53 -15.23
CA GLN A 94 18.85 4.61 -13.81
C GLN A 94 17.70 4.13 -12.92
N ASP A 95 18.03 3.78 -11.68
CA ASP A 95 17.04 3.53 -10.65
C ASP A 95 16.28 4.82 -10.32
N CYS A 96 14.97 4.73 -10.08
CA CYS A 96 14.25 5.83 -9.43
C CYS A 96 14.77 6.06 -8.00
N PRO A 97 14.59 7.26 -7.39
CA PRO A 97 15.13 7.57 -6.06
C PRO A 97 14.73 6.56 -4.98
N ALA A 98 13.50 6.03 -5.02
CA ALA A 98 13.04 5.04 -4.04
C ALA A 98 13.84 3.73 -4.14
N VAL A 99 14.05 3.20 -5.34
CA VAL A 99 14.86 1.99 -5.59
C VAL A 99 16.32 2.24 -5.23
N ALA A 100 16.89 3.37 -5.65
CA ALA A 100 18.27 3.74 -5.34
C ALA A 100 18.53 3.80 -3.82
N ARG A 101 17.60 4.39 -3.05
CA ARG A 101 17.69 4.45 -1.58
C ARG A 101 17.61 3.06 -0.93
N LEU A 102 16.71 2.19 -1.39
CA LEU A 102 16.62 0.82 -0.88
C LEU A 102 17.90 0.03 -1.17
N ARG A 103 18.46 0.12 -2.38
CA ARG A 103 19.75 -0.52 -2.73
C ARG A 103 20.90 0.05 -1.89
N SER A 104 21.00 1.36 -1.74
CA SER A 104 22.03 2.02 -0.91
C SER A 104 21.91 1.65 0.57
N ALA A 105 20.70 1.28 1.03
CA ALA A 105 20.46 0.77 2.38
C ALA A 105 20.74 -0.75 2.50
N GLY A 106 21.27 -1.40 1.46
CA GLY A 106 21.61 -2.82 1.44
C GLY A 106 20.45 -3.74 1.05
N GLY A 107 19.39 -3.23 0.44
CA GLY A 107 18.29 -4.05 -0.08
C GLY A 107 18.66 -4.77 -1.38
N THR A 108 18.34 -6.05 -1.47
CA THR A 108 18.55 -6.88 -2.67
C THR A 108 17.24 -6.99 -3.46
N VAL A 109 17.18 -6.33 -4.64
CA VAL A 109 16.00 -6.37 -5.51
C VAL A 109 15.87 -7.73 -6.16
N ILE A 110 14.77 -8.46 -5.86
CA ILE A 110 14.53 -9.83 -6.37
C ILE A 110 13.62 -9.88 -7.60
N GLY A 111 12.89 -8.79 -7.89
CA GLY A 111 11.97 -8.77 -9.04
C GLY A 111 11.00 -7.59 -9.04
N ARG A 112 10.31 -7.50 -10.18
CA ARG A 112 9.20 -6.56 -10.42
C ARG A 112 7.89 -7.26 -10.11
N THR A 113 7.08 -6.65 -9.24
CA THR A 113 5.80 -7.26 -8.85
C THR A 113 4.67 -6.83 -9.76
N ASN A 114 3.76 -7.78 -10.00
CA ASN A 114 2.50 -7.52 -10.68
C ASN A 114 1.68 -6.47 -9.93
N MET A 115 0.85 -5.76 -10.66
CA MET A 115 0.04 -4.67 -10.16
C MET A 115 -1.22 -4.49 -11.00
N VAL A 116 -2.20 -3.79 -10.50
CA VAL A 116 -3.30 -3.30 -11.36
C VAL A 116 -2.72 -2.39 -12.43
N GLU A 117 -3.19 -2.57 -13.67
CA GLU A 117 -2.75 -1.75 -14.80
C GLU A 117 -2.78 -0.26 -14.45
N PHE A 118 -1.63 0.43 -14.64
CA PHE A 118 -1.44 1.86 -14.36
C PHE A 118 -1.92 2.30 -12.96
N ALA A 119 -1.88 1.39 -11.99
CA ALA A 119 -2.28 1.62 -10.60
C ALA A 119 -3.76 2.03 -10.38
N PHE A 120 -4.62 1.91 -11.38
CA PHE A 120 -5.95 2.55 -11.38
C PHE A 120 -7.09 1.66 -10.85
N SER A 121 -6.87 0.87 -9.79
CA SER A 121 -7.92 0.19 -9.01
C SER A 121 -7.40 -0.27 -7.64
N GLY A 122 -8.29 -0.34 -6.65
CA GLY A 122 -8.04 -0.94 -5.33
C GLY A 122 -8.29 -2.46 -5.28
N VAL A 123 -8.83 -3.07 -6.33
CA VAL A 123 -9.27 -4.48 -6.34
C VAL A 123 -8.10 -5.46 -6.46
N GLY A 124 -7.05 -5.12 -7.21
CA GLY A 124 -5.87 -5.98 -7.37
C GLY A 124 -5.91 -6.90 -8.60
N VAL A 125 -6.94 -6.81 -9.44
CA VAL A 125 -7.09 -7.62 -10.66
C VAL A 125 -6.25 -7.05 -11.79
N ASN A 126 -5.54 -7.92 -12.53
CA ASN A 126 -4.86 -7.57 -13.78
C ASN A 126 -5.21 -8.60 -14.87
N PRO A 127 -5.91 -8.20 -15.94
CA PRO A 127 -6.31 -9.12 -17.01
C PRO A 127 -5.16 -9.53 -17.93
N HIS A 128 -4.03 -8.81 -17.89
CA HIS A 128 -2.91 -9.04 -18.79
C HIS A 128 -1.92 -10.08 -18.27
N PHE A 129 -1.69 -10.08 -16.94
CA PHE A 129 -0.64 -10.88 -16.28
C PHE A 129 -1.17 -11.80 -15.18
N GLY A 130 -2.50 -11.95 -15.09
CA GLY A 130 -3.15 -12.73 -14.04
C GLY A 130 -3.28 -11.95 -12.74
N THR A 131 -3.95 -12.56 -11.77
CA THR A 131 -4.23 -11.95 -10.46
C THR A 131 -3.69 -12.85 -9.37
N PRO A 132 -2.73 -12.40 -8.53
CA PRO A 132 -2.28 -13.21 -7.40
C PRO A 132 -3.39 -13.36 -6.38
N ALA A 133 -3.48 -14.51 -5.73
CA ALA A 133 -4.41 -14.71 -4.63
C ALA A 133 -3.91 -14.06 -3.34
N ALA A 134 -4.83 -13.51 -2.54
CA ALA A 134 -4.52 -13.00 -1.21
C ALA A 134 -3.91 -14.11 -0.34
N TRP A 135 -2.97 -13.71 0.52
CA TRP A 135 -2.30 -14.57 1.49
C TRP A 135 -2.30 -13.90 2.86
N ASP A 136 -2.50 -14.67 3.92
CA ASP A 136 -2.41 -14.10 5.26
C ASP A 136 -0.96 -14.15 5.77
N GLY A 137 -0.34 -12.97 5.89
CA GLY A 137 1.04 -12.85 6.38
C GLY A 137 1.25 -13.29 7.82
N ARG A 138 0.17 -13.43 8.60
CA ARG A 138 0.21 -13.91 10.00
C ARG A 138 0.00 -15.42 10.13
N PHE A 139 -0.94 -15.97 9.34
CA PHE A 139 -1.44 -17.33 9.57
C PHE A 139 -1.31 -18.25 8.34
N GLY A 140 -0.86 -17.73 7.18
CA GLY A 140 -0.60 -18.53 5.99
C GLY A 140 -1.69 -18.48 4.93
N SER A 141 -1.92 -19.60 4.22
CA SER A 141 -2.91 -19.64 3.14
C SER A 141 -4.32 -19.37 3.63
N LEU A 142 -5.09 -18.60 2.85
CA LEU A 142 -6.49 -18.37 3.16
C LEU A 142 -7.34 -19.61 2.82
N PRO A 143 -8.35 -19.93 3.64
CA PRO A 143 -9.22 -21.08 3.38
C PRO A 143 -10.18 -20.80 2.21
N GLY A 144 -10.56 -21.87 1.50
CA GLY A 144 -11.60 -21.87 0.46
C GLY A 144 -11.12 -21.37 -0.89
N VAL A 145 -11.92 -20.54 -1.56
CA VAL A 145 -11.64 -20.07 -2.91
C VAL A 145 -10.60 -18.93 -2.92
N PRO A 146 -9.82 -18.78 -4.01
CA PRO A 146 -8.88 -17.67 -4.17
C PRO A 146 -9.59 -16.32 -4.04
N ARG A 147 -9.01 -15.42 -3.22
CA ARG A 147 -9.55 -14.09 -2.91
C ARG A 147 -8.66 -13.00 -3.49
N ILE A 148 -9.27 -11.81 -3.76
CA ILE A 148 -8.50 -10.68 -4.28
C ILE A 148 -7.42 -10.25 -3.28
N PRO A 149 -6.22 -9.89 -3.77
CA PRO A 149 -5.13 -9.40 -2.89
C PRO A 149 -5.31 -7.94 -2.50
N GLY A 150 -6.29 -7.25 -3.11
CA GLY A 150 -6.30 -5.79 -3.07
C GLY A 150 -5.19 -5.20 -3.95
N GLY A 151 -5.33 -3.89 -4.21
CA GLY A 151 -4.43 -3.19 -5.12
C GLY A 151 -4.32 -1.70 -4.82
N SER A 152 -3.56 -1.04 -5.68
CA SER A 152 -2.96 -1.53 -6.93
C SER A 152 -1.63 -2.28 -6.76
N SER A 153 -1.02 -2.29 -5.56
CA SER A 153 0.27 -2.95 -5.31
C SER A 153 0.08 -4.44 -4.92
N SER A 154 -0.69 -5.19 -5.74
CA SER A 154 -1.15 -6.56 -5.46
C SER A 154 0.00 -7.56 -5.25
N GLY A 155 0.91 -7.66 -6.20
CA GLY A 155 2.04 -8.59 -6.13
C GLY A 155 3.04 -8.23 -5.03
N ALA A 156 3.23 -6.92 -4.75
CA ALA A 156 4.08 -6.48 -3.66
C ALA A 156 3.53 -6.94 -2.28
N ALA A 157 2.21 -6.87 -2.08
CA ALA A 157 1.59 -7.36 -0.86
C ALA A 157 1.74 -8.88 -0.70
N VAL A 158 1.44 -9.64 -1.76
CA VAL A 158 1.57 -11.10 -1.74
C VAL A 158 3.01 -11.53 -1.52
N SER A 159 4.00 -10.86 -2.13
CA SER A 159 5.42 -11.19 -1.94
C SER A 159 5.88 -11.01 -0.48
N VAL A 160 5.35 -10.01 0.23
CA VAL A 160 5.65 -9.81 1.66
C VAL A 160 4.89 -10.80 2.53
N ALA A 161 3.61 -11.02 2.24
CA ALA A 161 2.75 -11.90 3.02
C ALA A 161 3.19 -13.38 2.97
N THR A 162 3.66 -13.84 1.80
CA THR A 162 4.16 -15.22 1.61
C THR A 162 5.57 -15.44 2.14
N GLY A 163 6.36 -14.37 2.31
CA GLY A 163 7.76 -14.49 2.70
C GLY A 163 8.76 -14.39 1.55
N ALA A 164 8.31 -14.17 0.32
CA ALA A 164 9.18 -13.96 -0.83
C ALA A 164 10.02 -12.68 -0.72
N ALA A 165 9.54 -11.66 0.00
CA ALA A 165 10.28 -10.43 0.24
C ALA A 165 10.08 -9.93 1.69
N PHE A 166 11.05 -9.21 2.23
CA PHE A 166 10.91 -8.50 3.51
C PHE A 166 10.28 -7.13 3.33
N VAL A 167 10.48 -6.52 2.17
CA VAL A 167 9.97 -5.19 1.80
C VAL A 167 9.32 -5.26 0.43
N GLY A 168 8.09 -4.79 0.33
CA GLY A 168 7.38 -4.59 -0.93
C GLY A 168 7.27 -3.09 -1.24
N LEU A 169 8.13 -2.56 -2.14
CA LEU A 169 8.00 -1.17 -2.61
C LEU A 169 6.77 -1.05 -3.49
N GLY A 170 5.92 -0.08 -3.20
CA GLY A 170 4.71 0.22 -3.96
C GLY A 170 4.35 1.70 -3.95
N SER A 171 3.15 2.01 -4.40
CA SER A 171 2.60 3.37 -4.43
C SER A 171 1.20 3.40 -3.81
N ASP A 172 0.83 4.55 -3.23
CA ASP A 172 -0.49 4.78 -2.65
C ASP A 172 -1.04 6.13 -3.14
N THR A 173 -2.06 6.07 -4.01
CA THR A 173 -2.75 7.24 -4.57
C THR A 173 -4.15 7.41 -3.99
N GLY A 174 -4.81 6.28 -3.66
CA GLY A 174 -6.13 6.23 -3.04
C GLY A 174 -6.24 5.15 -1.97
N GLY A 175 -5.12 4.44 -1.65
CA GLY A 175 -5.09 3.32 -0.72
C GLY A 175 -4.21 2.16 -1.17
N SER A 176 -3.47 2.30 -2.27
CA SER A 176 -2.83 1.18 -2.98
C SER A 176 -1.63 0.52 -2.25
N ILE A 177 -1.32 0.91 -1.03
CA ILE A 177 -0.45 0.20 -0.06
C ILE A 177 -1.30 -0.37 1.08
N ARG A 178 -2.23 0.44 1.59
CA ARG A 178 -3.01 0.11 2.80
C ARG A 178 -4.09 -0.93 2.52
N ILE A 179 -4.76 -0.83 1.36
CA ILE A 179 -5.77 -1.81 0.92
C ILE A 179 -5.16 -3.21 0.83
N PRO A 180 -4.10 -3.43 0.00
CA PRO A 180 -3.51 -4.76 -0.10
C PRO A 180 -2.86 -5.23 1.21
N ALA A 181 -2.30 -4.34 2.03
CA ALA A 181 -1.81 -4.70 3.36
C ALA A 181 -2.92 -5.25 4.26
N ALA A 182 -4.08 -4.59 4.29
CA ALA A 182 -5.24 -5.02 5.07
C ALA A 182 -5.77 -6.40 4.63
N LEU A 183 -5.85 -6.63 3.31
CA LEU A 183 -6.38 -7.88 2.75
C LEU A 183 -5.37 -9.05 2.76
N ASN A 184 -4.10 -8.80 3.05
CA ASN A 184 -3.05 -9.82 3.15
C ASN A 184 -2.46 -9.96 4.58
N GLY A 185 -3.06 -9.35 5.59
CA GLY A 185 -2.62 -9.51 6.98
C GLY A 185 -1.18 -9.05 7.24
N ILE A 186 -0.73 -7.99 6.58
CA ILE A 186 0.60 -7.38 6.73
C ILE A 186 0.49 -5.89 7.07
N VAL A 187 1.64 -5.25 7.30
CA VAL A 187 1.72 -3.81 7.58
C VAL A 187 1.95 -3.03 6.29
N GLY A 188 1.16 -1.98 6.08
CA GLY A 188 1.35 -1.04 4.96
C GLY A 188 1.38 0.40 5.47
N PHE A 189 2.48 1.12 5.22
CA PHE A 189 2.63 2.50 5.65
C PHE A 189 2.67 3.45 4.46
N LYS A 190 1.65 4.32 4.38
CA LYS A 190 1.62 5.48 3.49
C LYS A 190 2.14 6.70 4.25
N ASN A 191 3.29 7.20 3.86
CA ASN A 191 3.85 8.44 4.42
C ASN A 191 3.08 9.68 3.92
N THR A 192 3.31 10.81 4.56
CA THR A 192 2.89 12.13 4.08
C THR A 192 3.30 12.32 2.63
N ALA A 193 2.41 12.89 1.80
CA ALA A 193 2.69 13.16 0.40
C ALA A 193 3.99 13.96 0.25
N ARG A 194 4.77 13.64 -0.79
CA ARG A 194 6.03 14.32 -1.16
C ARG A 194 7.24 14.11 -0.21
N LEU A 195 7.12 13.35 0.89
CA LEU A 195 8.29 12.97 1.70
C LEU A 195 9.24 12.02 0.95
N VAL A 196 8.70 11.17 0.08
CA VAL A 196 9.48 10.28 -0.78
C VAL A 196 9.30 10.74 -2.23
N PRO A 197 10.39 10.99 -2.98
CA PRO A 197 10.28 11.39 -4.39
C PRO A 197 9.60 10.32 -5.24
N THR A 198 8.72 10.75 -6.15
CA THR A 198 8.03 9.87 -7.12
C THR A 198 8.62 9.96 -8.53
N THR A 199 9.69 10.70 -8.73
CA THR A 199 10.44 10.75 -10.00
C THR A 199 10.88 9.35 -10.42
N GLY A 200 10.75 9.00 -11.69
CA GLY A 200 11.05 7.65 -12.19
C GLY A 200 9.97 6.62 -11.80
N ALA A 201 8.76 7.08 -11.48
CA ALA A 201 7.57 6.25 -11.39
C ALA A 201 6.55 6.68 -12.44
N ILE A 202 5.88 5.71 -13.09
CA ILE A 202 4.74 6.01 -13.98
C ILE A 202 3.60 6.52 -13.10
N PRO A 203 3.08 7.75 -13.33
CA PRO A 203 2.12 8.34 -12.43
C PRO A 203 0.70 7.83 -12.67
N LEU A 204 -0.07 7.64 -11.60
CA LEU A 204 -1.52 7.68 -11.64
C LEU A 204 -2.01 9.12 -11.42
N SER A 205 -1.47 9.79 -10.41
CA SER A 205 -1.78 11.18 -10.08
C SER A 205 -0.55 11.88 -9.53
N THR A 206 -0.07 12.90 -10.20
CA THR A 206 1.11 13.67 -9.77
C THR A 206 0.88 14.40 -8.45
N THR A 207 -0.37 14.72 -8.13
CA THR A 207 -0.78 15.36 -6.87
C THR A 207 -0.88 14.37 -5.72
N LEU A 208 -1.43 13.16 -5.94
CA LEU A 208 -1.81 12.23 -4.87
C LEU A 208 -0.85 11.05 -4.70
N ASP A 209 -0.01 10.75 -5.67
CA ASP A 209 0.90 9.61 -5.63
C ASP A 209 1.89 9.72 -4.47
N THR A 210 2.04 8.61 -3.76
CA THR A 210 3.02 8.47 -2.69
C THR A 210 3.81 7.18 -2.90
N ALA A 211 5.14 7.27 -3.00
CA ALA A 211 6.02 6.10 -2.98
C ALA A 211 6.20 5.64 -1.52
N CYS A 212 5.90 4.39 -1.25
CA CYS A 212 5.89 3.82 0.10
C CYS A 212 5.97 2.29 0.06
N ALA A 213 5.94 1.61 1.22
CA ALA A 213 6.20 0.19 1.25
C ALA A 213 5.28 -0.59 2.21
N MET A 214 5.25 -1.91 1.99
CA MET A 214 4.66 -2.90 2.88
C MET A 214 5.75 -3.74 3.53
N THR A 215 5.51 -4.17 4.77
CA THR A 215 6.41 -4.97 5.61
C THR A 215 5.62 -5.93 6.48
N ARG A 216 6.30 -6.79 7.25
CA ARG A 216 5.63 -7.74 8.16
C ARG A 216 5.30 -7.16 9.52
N SER A 217 6.01 -6.11 9.94
CA SER A 217 5.83 -5.48 11.25
C SER A 217 5.94 -3.96 11.16
N VAL A 218 5.40 -3.26 12.16
CA VAL A 218 5.51 -1.79 12.24
C VAL A 218 6.94 -1.35 12.46
N ARG A 219 7.75 -2.10 13.21
CA ARG A 219 9.18 -1.79 13.41
C ARG A 219 9.97 -1.85 12.10
N ASP A 220 9.62 -2.78 11.20
CA ASP A 220 10.19 -2.84 9.85
C ASP A 220 9.72 -1.66 8.99
N ALA A 221 8.42 -1.30 9.06
CA ALA A 221 7.86 -0.15 8.35
C ALA A 221 8.59 1.14 8.73
N ILE A 222 8.97 1.31 10.01
CA ILE A 222 9.73 2.45 10.47
C ILE A 222 11.14 2.49 9.82
N VAL A 223 11.86 1.37 9.80
CA VAL A 223 13.19 1.28 9.16
C VAL A 223 13.09 1.60 7.67
N VAL A 224 12.12 1.02 6.99
CA VAL A 224 11.93 1.22 5.55
C VAL A 224 11.50 2.66 5.23
N HIS A 225 10.65 3.26 6.05
CA HIS A 225 10.29 4.67 5.91
C HIS A 225 11.49 5.59 6.12
N GLU A 226 12.33 5.34 7.12
CA GLU A 226 13.56 6.12 7.34
C GLU A 226 14.49 6.07 6.11
N VAL A 227 14.60 4.91 5.47
CA VAL A 227 15.37 4.75 4.22
C VAL A 227 14.72 5.52 3.07
N LEU A 228 13.43 5.29 2.80
CA LEU A 228 12.72 5.88 1.66
C LEU A 228 12.61 7.40 1.76
N ALA A 229 12.33 7.93 2.96
CA ALA A 229 12.20 9.37 3.20
C ALA A 229 13.54 10.06 3.46
N ALA A 230 14.65 9.32 3.60
CA ALA A 230 15.98 9.81 3.96
C ALA A 230 15.95 10.69 5.24
N ARG A 231 15.14 10.28 6.23
CA ARG A 231 14.99 10.97 7.52
C ARG A 231 14.88 9.95 8.66
N ARG A 232 15.12 10.39 9.88
CA ARG A 232 14.86 9.57 11.08
C ARG A 232 13.47 9.82 11.62
N VAL A 233 12.83 8.75 12.09
CA VAL A 233 11.58 8.82 12.85
C VAL A 233 11.92 9.15 14.30
N THR A 234 11.31 10.20 14.84
CA THR A 234 11.42 10.53 16.26
C THR A 234 10.69 9.46 17.08
N ARG A 235 11.41 8.66 17.83
CA ARG A 235 10.84 7.59 18.66
C ARG A 235 10.26 8.17 19.95
N SER A 236 9.08 7.70 20.32
CA SER A 236 8.45 8.05 21.58
C SER A 236 8.32 6.82 22.48
N PRO A 237 8.82 6.87 23.74
CA PRO A 237 8.59 5.83 24.73
C PRO A 237 7.22 5.96 25.42
N ALA A 238 6.40 6.97 25.04
CA ALA A 238 5.12 7.24 25.68
C ALA A 238 4.18 6.03 25.55
N PRO A 239 3.58 5.53 26.65
CA PRO A 239 2.61 4.48 26.61
C PRO A 239 1.34 4.93 25.89
N LEU A 240 0.56 3.96 25.33
CA LEU A 240 -0.60 4.27 24.50
C LEU A 240 -1.64 5.18 25.19
N GLY A 241 -1.78 5.08 26.52
CA GLY A 241 -2.70 5.92 27.29
C GLY A 241 -2.35 7.41 27.37
N LEU A 242 -1.17 7.83 26.90
CA LEU A 242 -0.80 9.24 26.80
C LEU A 242 -1.07 9.86 25.45
N TRP A 243 -1.47 9.04 24.45
CA TRP A 243 -1.84 9.51 23.13
C TRP A 243 -3.36 9.80 23.06
N ARG A 244 -3.73 10.93 22.48
CA ARG A 244 -5.12 11.33 22.25
C ARG A 244 -5.60 10.67 20.96
N LEU A 245 -6.40 9.62 21.10
CA LEU A 245 -6.87 8.83 19.98
C LEU A 245 -8.36 9.08 19.73
N ALA A 246 -8.76 9.10 18.45
CA ALA A 246 -10.17 9.20 18.11
C ALA A 246 -10.58 8.18 17.01
N VAL A 247 -11.85 7.81 17.02
CA VAL A 247 -12.52 7.03 15.97
C VAL A 247 -13.53 7.91 15.27
N PRO A 248 -13.34 8.27 14.00
CA PRO A 248 -14.34 8.99 13.24
C PRO A 248 -15.47 8.03 12.84
N SER A 249 -16.70 8.34 13.22
CA SER A 249 -17.88 7.54 12.89
C SER A 249 -18.37 7.81 11.46
N THR A 250 -18.33 9.05 11.00
CA THR A 250 -18.82 9.48 9.68
C THR A 250 -17.99 8.84 8.56
N THR A 251 -18.60 8.21 7.60
CA THR A 251 -17.98 7.54 6.43
C THR A 251 -17.21 6.25 6.77
N PHE A 252 -16.35 6.30 7.79
CA PHE A 252 -15.41 5.21 8.07
C PHE A 252 -16.06 3.94 8.63
N LEU A 253 -17.17 4.09 9.34
CA LEU A 253 -17.90 2.97 9.96
C LEU A 253 -19.18 2.60 9.21
N ASP A 254 -19.48 3.25 8.07
CA ASP A 254 -20.66 2.94 7.29
C ASP A 254 -20.54 1.56 6.62
N GLU A 255 -21.60 0.78 6.62
CA GLU A 255 -21.74 -0.48 5.88
C GLU A 255 -20.52 -1.43 6.01
N LEU A 256 -20.05 -1.65 7.24
CA LEU A 256 -18.97 -2.60 7.49
C LEU A 256 -19.46 -4.03 7.34
N ASP A 257 -18.68 -4.88 6.67
CA ASP A 257 -18.83 -6.33 6.75
C ASP A 257 -18.78 -6.79 8.21
N ALA A 258 -19.63 -7.74 8.58
CA ALA A 258 -19.70 -8.24 9.95
C ALA A 258 -18.32 -8.73 10.49
N PRO A 259 -17.45 -9.41 9.73
CA PRO A 259 -16.10 -9.74 10.18
C PRO A 259 -15.24 -8.50 10.47
N VAL A 260 -15.32 -7.46 9.63
CA VAL A 260 -14.58 -6.20 9.83
C VAL A 260 -15.05 -5.50 11.10
N ALA A 261 -16.37 -5.34 11.27
CA ALA A 261 -16.95 -4.72 12.46
C ALA A 261 -16.52 -5.45 13.74
N ARG A 262 -16.61 -6.80 13.76
CA ARG A 262 -16.19 -7.60 14.94
C ARG A 262 -14.70 -7.42 15.25
N ALA A 263 -13.83 -7.53 14.25
CA ALA A 263 -12.38 -7.40 14.45
C ALA A 263 -12.02 -5.98 14.92
N PHE A 264 -12.63 -4.95 14.35
CA PHE A 264 -12.40 -3.57 14.73
C PHE A 264 -12.85 -3.27 16.16
N HIS A 265 -14.10 -3.60 16.54
CA HIS A 265 -14.59 -3.35 17.90
C HIS A 265 -13.79 -4.13 18.94
N ARG A 266 -13.50 -5.42 18.70
CA ARG A 266 -12.63 -6.23 19.56
C ARG A 266 -11.26 -5.57 19.77
N THR A 267 -10.69 -5.00 18.69
CA THR A 267 -9.42 -4.28 18.76
C THR A 267 -9.53 -3.06 19.65
N LEU A 268 -10.56 -2.20 19.46
CA LEU A 268 -10.77 -1.03 20.31
C LEU A 268 -10.92 -1.41 21.78
N ASP A 269 -11.66 -2.47 22.08
CA ASP A 269 -11.84 -2.95 23.45
C ASP A 269 -10.53 -3.47 24.05
N THR A 270 -9.69 -4.10 23.24
CA THR A 270 -8.36 -4.56 23.68
C THR A 270 -7.44 -3.36 23.98
N LEU A 271 -7.46 -2.34 23.15
CA LEU A 271 -6.68 -1.10 23.36
C LEU A 271 -7.18 -0.33 24.59
N ARG A 272 -8.51 -0.22 24.80
CA ARG A 272 -9.11 0.40 25.99
C ARG A 272 -8.70 -0.32 27.27
N ARG A 273 -8.73 -1.66 27.27
CA ARG A 273 -8.25 -2.47 28.40
C ARG A 273 -6.75 -2.30 28.67
N ALA A 274 -5.97 -1.99 27.64
CA ALA A 274 -4.55 -1.68 27.78
C ALA A 274 -4.28 -0.21 28.18
N GLY A 275 -5.33 0.56 28.48
CA GLY A 275 -5.25 1.93 28.99
C GLY A 275 -5.37 3.02 27.92
N ALA A 276 -5.71 2.70 26.67
CA ALA A 276 -5.93 3.71 25.64
C ALA A 276 -7.21 4.53 25.90
N HIS A 277 -7.11 5.83 25.76
CA HIS A 277 -8.25 6.75 25.72
C HIS A 277 -8.65 7.00 24.26
N ILE A 278 -9.82 6.50 23.86
CA ILE A 278 -10.31 6.54 22.48
C ILE A 278 -11.66 7.22 22.47
N GLU A 279 -11.73 8.42 21.90
CA GLU A 279 -12.94 9.19 21.72
C GLU A 279 -13.64 8.80 20.40
N GLU A 280 -14.97 8.77 20.38
CA GLU A 280 -15.73 8.64 19.13
C GLU A 280 -16.19 10.03 18.70
N ILE A 281 -15.87 10.41 17.44
CA ILE A 281 -16.13 11.72 16.92
C ILE A 281 -16.93 11.68 15.63
N ALA A 282 -17.77 12.68 15.41
CA ALA A 282 -18.33 12.94 14.09
C ALA A 282 -17.32 13.75 13.26
N LEU A 283 -17.08 13.33 12.02
CA LEU A 283 -16.19 14.02 11.09
C LEU A 283 -16.92 14.31 9.76
N PRO A 284 -17.93 15.20 9.77
CA PRO A 284 -18.82 15.43 8.63
C PRO A 284 -18.10 15.93 7.37
N LEU A 285 -16.92 16.52 7.52
CA LEU A 285 -16.08 16.98 6.41
C LEU A 285 -15.73 15.85 5.42
N THR A 286 -15.71 14.59 5.85
CA THR A 286 -15.42 13.45 4.97
C THR A 286 -16.53 13.24 3.92
N ALA A 287 -17.77 13.58 4.22
CA ALA A 287 -18.89 13.49 3.28
C ALA A 287 -18.82 14.52 2.14
N GLU A 288 -18.00 15.56 2.28
CA GLU A 288 -17.82 16.58 1.23
C GLU A 288 -16.98 16.10 0.04
N LEU A 289 -16.20 15.02 0.20
CA LEU A 289 -15.29 14.52 -0.84
C LEU A 289 -16.03 14.03 -2.09
N GLY A 290 -17.20 13.42 -1.94
CA GLY A 290 -18.04 12.99 -3.08
C GLY A 290 -18.51 14.19 -3.92
N PRO A 291 -19.26 15.15 -3.34
CA PRO A 291 -19.66 16.36 -4.04
C PRO A 291 -18.50 17.16 -4.63
N MET A 292 -17.38 17.27 -3.93
CA MET A 292 -16.18 17.97 -4.42
C MET A 292 -15.66 17.40 -5.74
N GLN A 293 -15.78 16.09 -5.95
CA GLN A 293 -15.30 15.40 -7.14
C GLN A 293 -16.42 15.09 -8.16
N ALA A 294 -17.58 15.71 -8.06
CA ALA A 294 -18.73 15.41 -8.91
C ALA A 294 -18.45 15.65 -10.41
N ASN A 295 -17.66 16.67 -10.75
CA ASN A 295 -17.26 17.00 -12.13
C ASN A 295 -16.03 16.22 -12.61
N GLY A 296 -15.48 15.34 -11.79
CA GLY A 296 -14.28 14.55 -12.06
C GLY A 296 -13.33 14.52 -10.88
N SER A 297 -12.44 13.53 -10.86
CA SER A 297 -11.44 13.39 -9.79
C SER A 297 -10.07 13.90 -10.23
N VAL A 298 -9.25 14.29 -9.25
CA VAL A 298 -7.85 14.65 -9.47
C VAL A 298 -7.12 13.55 -10.25
N SER A 299 -7.28 12.28 -9.83
CA SER A 299 -6.63 11.14 -10.48
C SER A 299 -7.11 10.93 -11.93
N ALA A 300 -8.39 11.15 -12.24
CA ALA A 300 -8.88 11.00 -13.61
C ALA A 300 -8.28 12.08 -14.53
N ALA A 301 -8.27 13.34 -14.11
CA ALA A 301 -7.71 14.44 -14.89
C ALA A 301 -6.21 14.26 -15.16
N GLU A 302 -5.43 13.97 -14.11
CA GLU A 302 -3.98 13.85 -14.19
C GLU A 302 -3.54 12.59 -14.95
N SER A 303 -4.22 11.45 -14.73
CA SER A 303 -3.95 10.25 -15.50
C SER A 303 -4.27 10.44 -16.98
N HIS A 304 -5.40 11.07 -17.32
CA HIS A 304 -5.73 11.35 -18.72
C HIS A 304 -4.66 12.25 -19.38
N ALA A 305 -4.18 13.26 -18.69
CA ALA A 305 -3.12 14.13 -19.22
C ALA A 305 -1.87 13.34 -19.59
N TRP A 306 -1.45 12.40 -18.75
CA TRP A 306 -0.30 11.53 -19.00
C TRP A 306 -0.58 10.50 -20.10
N HIS A 307 -1.74 9.85 -20.07
CA HIS A 307 -2.10 8.75 -20.97
C HIS A 307 -2.54 9.18 -22.36
N ARG A 308 -2.91 10.44 -22.57
CA ARG A 308 -3.46 10.94 -23.83
C ARG A 308 -2.64 10.54 -25.10
N PRO A 309 -1.29 10.67 -25.11
CA PRO A 309 -0.50 10.26 -26.27
C PRO A 309 -0.47 8.73 -26.46
N LEU A 310 -0.52 7.97 -25.38
CA LEU A 310 -0.50 6.51 -25.42
C LEU A 310 -1.86 5.95 -25.83
N LEU A 311 -2.97 6.49 -25.31
CA LEU A 311 -4.33 6.14 -25.70
C LEU A 311 -4.59 6.38 -27.19
N ALA A 312 -4.09 7.48 -27.75
CA ALA A 312 -4.22 7.76 -29.19
C ALA A 312 -3.62 6.66 -30.09
N LYS A 313 -2.65 5.89 -29.59
CA LYS A 313 -1.93 4.86 -30.35
C LYS A 313 -2.32 3.42 -29.94
N ARG A 314 -2.69 3.21 -28.69
CA ARG A 314 -2.73 1.87 -28.06
C ARG A 314 -3.97 1.64 -27.18
N ALA A 315 -5.06 2.37 -27.36
CA ALA A 315 -6.26 2.27 -26.54
C ALA A 315 -6.82 0.83 -26.42
N SER A 316 -6.70 0.01 -27.48
CA SER A 316 -7.17 -1.39 -27.47
C SER A 316 -6.31 -2.34 -26.64
N GLN A 317 -5.12 -1.91 -26.19
CA GLN A 317 -4.21 -2.72 -25.37
C GLN A 317 -4.44 -2.52 -23.87
N TYR A 318 -5.28 -1.55 -23.48
CA TYR A 318 -5.64 -1.28 -22.09
C TYR A 318 -6.71 -2.24 -21.57
N ASP A 319 -6.69 -2.50 -20.28
CA ASP A 319 -7.88 -3.02 -19.58
C ASP A 319 -9.06 -2.05 -19.81
N PRO A 320 -10.20 -2.50 -20.33
CA PRO A 320 -11.35 -1.63 -20.57
C PRO A 320 -11.83 -0.86 -19.34
N ARG A 321 -11.74 -1.48 -18.14
CA ARG A 321 -12.12 -0.86 -16.87
C ARG A 321 -11.16 0.28 -16.48
N VAL A 322 -9.87 0.09 -16.71
CA VAL A 322 -8.85 1.12 -16.46
C VAL A 322 -8.97 2.23 -17.48
N ARG A 323 -9.08 1.89 -18.77
CA ARG A 323 -9.24 2.86 -19.85
C ARG A 323 -10.44 3.77 -19.62
N SER A 324 -11.61 3.21 -19.30
CA SER A 324 -12.82 4.00 -19.07
C SER A 324 -12.67 5.01 -17.93
N ARG A 325 -11.91 4.67 -16.90
CA ARG A 325 -11.63 5.58 -15.76
C ARG A 325 -10.66 6.69 -16.12
N ILE A 326 -9.64 6.39 -16.93
CA ILE A 326 -8.71 7.40 -17.47
C ILE A 326 -9.44 8.36 -18.40
N GLU A 327 -10.27 7.83 -19.31
CA GLU A 327 -11.02 8.62 -20.30
C GLU A 327 -12.03 9.60 -19.65
N ARG A 328 -12.51 9.35 -18.42
CA ARG A 328 -13.32 10.32 -17.66
C ARG A 328 -12.61 11.66 -17.45
N GLY A 329 -11.27 11.67 -17.37
CA GLY A 329 -10.50 12.90 -17.27
C GLY A 329 -10.54 13.79 -18.52
N ALA A 330 -10.92 13.23 -19.68
CA ALA A 330 -11.02 13.97 -20.94
C ALA A 330 -12.11 15.05 -20.95
N THR A 331 -13.16 14.87 -20.13
CA THR A 331 -14.29 15.79 -20.07
C THR A 331 -14.15 16.89 -19.02
N MET A 332 -13.14 16.82 -18.17
CA MET A 332 -12.88 17.82 -17.14
C MET A 332 -12.17 19.03 -17.76
N SER A 333 -12.75 20.21 -17.59
CA SER A 333 -12.11 21.46 -18.03
C SER A 333 -10.92 21.84 -17.15
N ALA A 334 -10.03 22.70 -17.64
CA ALA A 334 -8.97 23.28 -16.83
C ALA A 334 -9.52 24.07 -15.63
N SER A 335 -10.64 24.77 -15.80
CA SER A 335 -11.31 25.49 -14.72
C SER A 335 -11.82 24.55 -13.65
N ASP A 336 -12.53 23.46 -14.02
CA ASP A 336 -13.02 22.48 -13.06
C ASP A 336 -11.88 21.85 -12.24
N TYR A 337 -10.75 21.57 -12.90
CA TYR A 337 -9.57 21.01 -12.23
C TYR A 337 -8.94 22.01 -11.24
N ILE A 338 -8.81 23.28 -11.61
CA ILE A 338 -8.29 24.34 -10.73
C ILE A 338 -9.23 24.54 -9.54
N ASP A 339 -10.55 24.59 -9.78
CA ASP A 339 -11.56 24.76 -8.74
C ASP A 339 -11.54 23.56 -7.77
N LEU A 340 -11.37 22.34 -8.28
CA LEU A 340 -11.21 21.14 -7.45
C LEU A 340 -9.96 21.22 -6.56
N LEU A 341 -8.81 21.66 -7.09
CA LEU A 341 -7.59 21.82 -6.29
C LEU A 341 -7.75 22.89 -5.21
N ASN A 342 -8.40 24.01 -5.52
CA ASN A 342 -8.69 25.08 -4.56
C ASN A 342 -9.66 24.59 -3.47
N ALA A 343 -10.75 23.92 -3.86
CA ALA A 343 -11.71 23.33 -2.92
C ALA A 343 -11.02 22.30 -2.00
N ARG A 344 -10.15 21.44 -2.57
CA ARG A 344 -9.36 20.49 -1.80
C ARG A 344 -8.46 21.20 -0.78
N GLN A 345 -7.78 22.27 -1.16
CA GLN A 345 -6.89 23.01 -0.25
C GLN A 345 -7.69 23.62 0.92
N HIS A 346 -8.86 24.21 0.66
CA HIS A 346 -9.74 24.72 1.72
C HIS A 346 -10.26 23.59 2.62
N TRP A 347 -10.58 22.44 2.04
CA TRP A 347 -11.00 21.25 2.79
C TRP A 347 -9.87 20.72 3.69
N ILE A 348 -8.62 20.66 3.21
CA ILE A 348 -7.45 20.25 3.99
C ILE A 348 -7.31 21.12 5.25
N VAL A 349 -7.37 22.43 5.12
CA VAL A 349 -7.25 23.36 6.26
C VAL A 349 -8.33 23.10 7.32
N ARG A 350 -9.58 22.86 6.91
CA ARG A 350 -10.67 22.55 7.84
C ARG A 350 -10.50 21.16 8.49
N MET A 351 -10.03 20.17 7.74
CA MET A 351 -9.74 18.85 8.26
C MET A 351 -8.61 18.90 9.29
N GLU A 352 -7.50 19.57 8.98
CA GLU A 352 -6.38 19.73 9.92
C GLU A 352 -6.83 20.41 11.22
N ALA A 353 -7.67 21.44 11.14
CA ALA A 353 -8.24 22.09 12.32
C ALA A 353 -9.12 21.13 13.15
N ALA A 354 -9.93 20.29 12.49
CA ALA A 354 -10.77 19.28 13.15
C ALA A 354 -9.93 18.16 13.82
N LEU A 355 -8.79 17.82 13.23
CA LEU A 355 -7.89 16.77 13.73
C LEU A 355 -6.90 17.26 14.80
N ALA A 356 -6.65 18.57 14.92
CA ALA A 356 -5.66 19.15 15.83
C ALA A 356 -5.74 18.71 17.31
N PRO A 357 -6.92 18.36 17.89
CA PRO A 357 -6.99 17.83 19.24
C PRO A 357 -6.38 16.44 19.45
N TYR A 358 -6.16 15.68 18.36
CA TYR A 358 -5.79 14.27 18.40
C TYR A 358 -4.35 14.05 17.91
N ASP A 359 -3.74 12.98 18.36
CA ASP A 359 -2.40 12.56 17.92
C ASP A 359 -2.48 11.51 16.80
N ALA A 360 -3.56 10.72 16.77
CA ALA A 360 -3.89 9.80 15.69
C ALA A 360 -5.37 9.42 15.70
N LEU A 361 -5.89 9.06 14.52
CA LEU A 361 -7.22 8.51 14.36
C LEU A 361 -7.14 7.02 14.05
N LEU A 362 -8.18 6.28 14.48
CA LEU A 362 -8.32 4.83 14.29
C LEU A 362 -9.57 4.55 13.45
N SER A 363 -9.44 3.72 12.43
CA SER A 363 -10.58 3.26 11.63
C SER A 363 -10.30 1.89 11.02
N PRO A 364 -11.31 1.16 10.53
CA PRO A 364 -11.05 0.06 9.61
C PRO A 364 -10.29 0.59 8.38
N THR A 365 -9.28 -0.14 7.89
CA THR A 365 -8.58 0.25 6.66
C THR A 365 -9.53 0.21 5.47
N VAL A 366 -10.30 -0.87 5.36
CA VAL A 366 -11.36 -1.08 4.37
C VAL A 366 -12.59 -1.65 5.04
N PRO A 367 -13.80 -1.43 4.51
CA PRO A 367 -15.06 -1.85 5.14
C PRO A 367 -15.39 -3.33 4.93
N LEU A 368 -14.67 -4.04 4.08
CA LEU A 368 -14.97 -5.41 3.67
C LEU A 368 -13.75 -6.33 3.81
N VAL A 369 -13.99 -7.62 3.95
CA VAL A 369 -12.98 -8.66 3.79
C VAL A 369 -12.77 -8.97 2.30
N ALA A 370 -11.63 -9.58 1.94
CA ALA A 370 -11.32 -9.89 0.55
C ALA A 370 -12.41 -10.77 -0.10
N PRO A 371 -13.14 -10.30 -1.13
CA PRO A 371 -14.07 -11.13 -1.88
C PRO A 371 -13.34 -12.15 -2.78
N PRO A 372 -14.03 -13.19 -3.27
CA PRO A 372 -13.49 -14.10 -4.27
C PRO A 372 -13.02 -13.38 -5.54
N ILE A 373 -11.90 -13.83 -6.12
CA ILE A 373 -11.43 -13.29 -7.42
C ILE A 373 -12.49 -13.48 -8.50
N ALA A 374 -13.22 -14.60 -8.48
CA ALA A 374 -14.23 -14.92 -9.47
C ALA A 374 -15.35 -13.86 -9.57
N ASP A 375 -15.69 -13.20 -8.47
CA ASP A 375 -16.79 -12.22 -8.41
C ASP A 375 -16.44 -10.92 -9.14
N VAL A 376 -15.16 -10.60 -9.28
CA VAL A 376 -14.64 -9.36 -9.87
C VAL A 376 -13.69 -9.58 -11.04
N ALA A 377 -13.56 -10.83 -11.50
CA ALA A 377 -12.72 -11.20 -12.63
C ALA A 377 -13.11 -10.41 -13.90
N PRO A 378 -12.20 -10.31 -14.91
CA PRO A 378 -12.51 -9.64 -16.16
C PRO A 378 -13.78 -10.20 -16.82
N GLY A 379 -14.60 -9.32 -17.38
CA GLY A 379 -15.87 -9.66 -18.04
C GLY A 379 -16.93 -8.61 -17.74
N ALA A 380 -17.63 -8.13 -18.78
CA ALA A 380 -18.61 -7.05 -18.68
C ALA A 380 -19.75 -7.36 -17.68
N GLU A 381 -20.10 -8.63 -17.53
CA GLU A 381 -21.12 -9.11 -16.60
C GLU A 381 -20.76 -8.90 -15.12
N ARG A 382 -19.48 -8.68 -14.83
CA ARG A 382 -18.94 -8.44 -13.48
C ARG A 382 -18.53 -6.98 -13.22
N ASP A 383 -18.69 -6.10 -14.21
CA ASP A 383 -18.27 -4.71 -14.10
C ASP A 383 -18.98 -3.97 -12.97
N ALA A 384 -20.28 -4.17 -12.81
CA ALA A 384 -21.05 -3.52 -11.74
C ALA A 384 -20.50 -3.90 -10.36
N GLU A 385 -20.24 -5.19 -10.11
CA GLU A 385 -19.68 -5.68 -8.84
C GLU A 385 -18.23 -5.21 -8.66
N PHE A 386 -17.41 -5.26 -9.72
CA PHE A 386 -16.05 -4.72 -9.68
C PHE A 386 -16.03 -3.25 -9.24
N PHE A 387 -16.87 -2.40 -9.83
CA PHE A 387 -16.89 -0.97 -9.48
C PHE A 387 -17.44 -0.73 -8.08
N ARG A 388 -18.44 -1.51 -7.63
CA ARG A 388 -18.97 -1.47 -6.26
C ARG A 388 -17.88 -1.82 -5.23
N ILE A 389 -17.18 -2.92 -5.41
CA ILE A 389 -16.07 -3.36 -4.54
C ILE A 389 -14.94 -2.33 -4.57
N ASN A 390 -14.57 -1.83 -5.75
CA ASN A 390 -13.53 -0.82 -5.88
C ASN A 390 -13.87 0.48 -5.12
N ALA A 391 -15.11 0.92 -5.17
CA ALA A 391 -15.56 2.11 -4.43
C ALA A 391 -15.47 1.90 -2.91
N LEU A 392 -15.90 0.75 -2.42
CA LEU A 392 -15.80 0.39 -1.00
C LEU A 392 -14.35 0.30 -0.53
N LEU A 393 -13.47 -0.34 -1.29
CA LEU A 393 -12.04 -0.45 -0.94
C LEU A 393 -11.36 0.92 -0.83
N LEU A 394 -11.74 1.86 -1.68
CA LEU A 394 -11.16 3.22 -1.71
C LEU A 394 -11.80 4.17 -0.70
N ARG A 395 -12.99 3.88 -0.18
CA ARG A 395 -13.80 4.81 0.63
C ARG A 395 -13.02 5.42 1.81
N ASN A 396 -12.46 4.57 2.66
CA ASN A 396 -11.77 5.01 3.88
C ASN A 396 -10.36 5.55 3.56
N THR A 397 -9.65 4.85 2.71
CA THR A 397 -8.23 5.14 2.43
C THR A 397 -8.04 6.42 1.63
N SER A 398 -8.94 6.75 0.69
CA SER A 398 -8.82 7.94 -0.16
C SER A 398 -8.96 9.26 0.62
N VAL A 399 -9.66 9.25 1.76
CA VAL A 399 -9.74 10.42 2.66
C VAL A 399 -8.34 10.90 3.03
N VAL A 400 -7.46 9.97 3.42
CA VAL A 400 -6.08 10.31 3.80
C VAL A 400 -5.25 10.81 2.61
N ASN A 401 -5.49 10.29 1.40
CA ASN A 401 -4.81 10.80 0.19
C ASN A 401 -5.26 12.23 -0.14
N MET A 402 -6.56 12.50 -0.06
CA MET A 402 -7.10 13.85 -0.27
C MET A 402 -6.61 14.85 0.78
N LEU A 403 -6.21 14.37 1.96
CA LEU A 403 -5.66 15.16 3.06
C LEU A 403 -4.13 15.38 2.96
N ASP A 404 -3.45 14.82 1.97
CA ASP A 404 -1.96 14.70 1.94
C ASP A 404 -1.37 13.96 3.15
N GLY A 405 -2.21 13.35 3.96
CA GLY A 405 -1.90 12.78 5.26
C GLY A 405 -1.04 11.52 5.22
N CYS A 406 -0.76 10.99 6.39
CA CYS A 406 -0.06 9.73 6.60
C CYS A 406 -0.95 8.69 7.25
N ALA A 407 -0.75 7.41 6.94
CA ALA A 407 -1.52 6.32 7.52
C ALA A 407 -0.77 4.99 7.51
N LEU A 408 -0.97 4.23 8.57
CA LEU A 408 -0.49 2.88 8.75
C LEU A 408 -1.69 1.92 8.77
N SER A 409 -1.69 0.88 7.94
CA SER A 409 -2.58 -0.27 8.08
C SER A 409 -1.83 -1.38 8.77
N LEU A 410 -2.39 -1.95 9.82
CA LEU A 410 -1.81 -3.09 10.53
C LEU A 410 -2.87 -4.17 10.81
N PRO A 411 -2.51 -5.47 10.84
CA PRO A 411 -3.46 -6.55 11.01
C PRO A 411 -4.13 -6.55 12.39
N CYS A 412 -5.46 -6.73 12.45
CA CYS A 412 -6.23 -6.82 13.70
C CYS A 412 -7.16 -8.03 13.77
N HIS A 413 -7.14 -8.93 12.79
CA HIS A 413 -7.88 -10.21 12.79
C HIS A 413 -7.19 -11.27 13.64
N MET A 414 -7.91 -12.30 14.00
CA MET A 414 -7.44 -13.47 14.74
C MET A 414 -7.26 -14.70 13.82
N ALA A 415 -6.59 -15.73 14.32
CA ALA A 415 -6.46 -17.01 13.61
C ALA A 415 -7.84 -17.56 13.25
N GLY A 416 -7.99 -18.01 11.99
CA GLY A 416 -9.25 -18.52 11.45
C GLY A 416 -10.21 -17.44 10.91
N GLU A 417 -9.91 -16.17 11.10
CA GLU A 417 -10.61 -15.06 10.45
C GLU A 417 -9.92 -14.66 9.14
N LEU A 418 -10.65 -14.08 8.20
CA LEU A 418 -10.07 -13.42 7.05
C LEU A 418 -9.33 -12.15 7.49
N PRO A 419 -8.24 -11.76 6.80
CA PRO A 419 -7.48 -10.57 7.15
C PRO A 419 -8.32 -9.30 7.24
N VAL A 420 -8.11 -8.55 8.31
CA VAL A 420 -8.71 -7.23 8.58
C VAL A 420 -7.60 -6.29 9.03
N GLY A 421 -7.56 -5.09 8.45
CA GLY A 421 -6.61 -4.04 8.81
C GLY A 421 -7.24 -2.95 9.68
N LEU A 422 -6.57 -2.61 10.78
CA LEU A 422 -6.76 -1.36 11.50
C LEU A 422 -5.94 -0.27 10.82
N MET A 423 -6.52 0.87 10.50
CA MET A 423 -5.82 2.05 10.00
C MET A 423 -5.59 3.04 11.14
N VAL A 424 -4.33 3.41 11.37
CA VAL A 424 -3.89 4.51 12.24
C VAL A 424 -3.47 5.65 11.32
N TRP A 425 -4.07 6.84 11.43
CA TRP A 425 -3.86 7.89 10.46
C TRP A 425 -3.97 9.30 11.02
N HIS A 426 -3.41 10.27 10.30
CA HIS A 426 -3.52 11.69 10.60
C HIS A 426 -3.32 12.55 9.32
N GLY A 427 -3.41 13.86 9.45
CA GLY A 427 -3.00 14.84 8.44
C GLY A 427 -1.51 14.76 8.11
N ALA A 428 -1.07 15.67 7.24
CA ALA A 428 0.33 15.71 6.80
C ALA A 428 1.32 15.95 7.95
N LEU A 429 2.53 15.37 7.84
CA LEU A 429 3.67 15.53 8.75
C LEU A 429 3.46 14.96 10.17
N HIS A 430 2.47 14.10 10.36
CA HIS A 430 2.26 13.32 11.58
C HIS A 430 2.81 11.88 11.49
N ASP A 431 3.69 11.61 10.54
CA ASP A 431 4.27 10.28 10.28
C ASP A 431 4.86 9.64 11.52
N ASP A 432 5.61 10.42 12.32
CA ASP A 432 6.25 9.90 13.54
C ASP A 432 5.22 9.49 14.59
N ALA A 433 4.15 10.27 14.79
CA ALA A 433 3.07 9.96 15.72
C ALA A 433 2.32 8.69 15.28
N VAL A 434 1.92 8.61 14.00
CA VAL A 434 1.23 7.45 13.42
C VAL A 434 2.05 6.17 13.57
N LEU A 435 3.35 6.23 13.30
CA LEU A 435 4.25 5.07 13.43
C LEU A 435 4.48 4.66 14.89
N ASN A 436 4.65 5.61 15.83
CA ASN A 436 4.82 5.31 17.26
C ASN A 436 3.53 4.72 17.86
N VAL A 437 2.35 5.29 17.56
CA VAL A 437 1.06 4.75 17.99
C VAL A 437 0.84 3.35 17.39
N GLY A 438 1.13 3.17 16.09
CA GLY A 438 1.03 1.87 15.44
C GLY A 438 1.91 0.81 16.07
N LEU A 439 3.15 1.15 16.44
CA LEU A 439 4.09 0.24 17.12
C LEU A 439 3.56 -0.20 18.49
N GLN A 440 2.99 0.71 19.27
CA GLN A 440 2.36 0.40 20.56
C GLN A 440 1.13 -0.51 20.38
N ILE A 441 0.30 -0.21 19.39
CA ILE A 441 -0.90 -1.02 19.07
C ILE A 441 -0.47 -2.45 18.66
N GLU A 442 0.51 -2.59 17.75
CA GLU A 442 1.01 -3.89 17.33
C GLU A 442 1.49 -4.73 18.52
N GLN A 443 2.26 -4.15 19.43
CA GLN A 443 2.76 -4.81 20.64
C GLN A 443 1.63 -5.27 21.58
N ILE A 444 0.53 -4.54 21.65
CA ILE A 444 -0.65 -4.91 22.45
C ILE A 444 -1.41 -6.06 21.79
N LEU A 445 -1.57 -6.05 20.47
CA LEU A 445 -2.31 -7.07 19.72
C LEU A 445 -1.54 -8.39 19.55
N GLN A 446 -0.24 -8.41 19.81
CA GLN A 446 0.61 -9.61 19.77
C GLN A 446 0.69 -10.34 21.12
N LYS A 447 0.21 -9.76 22.21
CA LYS A 447 0.10 -10.38 23.55
C LYS A 447 -1.15 -11.23 23.67
#